data_da8c514313f35dffbcd3ac518fc5cef7
#
_entry.id   da8c514313f35dffbcd3ac518fc5cef7
#
_cell.length_a   1.000
_cell.length_b   1.000
_cell.length_c   1.000
_cell.angle_alpha   90.00
_cell.angle_beta   90.00
_cell.angle_gamma   90.00
#
_symmetry.space_group_name_H-M   'P 1'
#
loop_
_entity.id
_entity.type
_entity.pdbx_description
1 polymer ?
#
loop_
_entity_poly.entity_id
_entity_poly.type
_entity_poly.pdbx_seq_one_letter_code
_entity_poly.pdbx_strand_id
1 'polypeptide(L)'
;MEYGHIEMSLDELYKEINDHLISDSIPSIYLDKVINRPEFQLSPFQLIHQLKFTEQSPIHHPEGNVWNHTLLVVDEAAKRKNLCKTPSVFMWAALLHDIGKPSTTKIRKGKITSYDHDKVGAKLAYEFLSRFTKDQFFITSVCSFIEFHMHILYVVNGLPYGDVPKLLKEMDIEEVALFGLCDRLGRKNASFEKEENTIKQFIKRCKTLERKQ
;
A
#
# COMPACT_ATOMS: atom_id res chain seq x y z
N MET A 1 -4.73 -43.82 -1.05
CA MET A 1 -5.80 -42.81 -1.25
C MET A 1 -5.09 -41.47 -1.28
N GLU A 2 -4.79 -40.99 -2.49
CA GLU A 2 -4.27 -39.63 -2.69
C GLU A 2 -5.44 -38.68 -2.44
N TYR A 3 -5.35 -37.91 -1.36
CA TYR A 3 -6.20 -36.74 -1.18
C TYR A 3 -5.72 -35.73 -2.21
N GLY A 4 -6.44 -35.63 -3.34
CA GLY A 4 -6.23 -34.56 -4.30
C GLY A 4 -6.37 -33.24 -3.57
N HIS A 5 -5.28 -32.52 -3.42
CA HIS A 5 -5.32 -31.12 -3.08
C HIS A 5 -6.11 -30.42 -4.20
N ILE A 6 -7.36 -30.04 -3.88
CA ILE A 6 -8.11 -29.12 -4.75
C ILE A 6 -7.31 -27.81 -4.65
N GLU A 7 -6.49 -27.53 -5.67
CA GLU A 7 -5.84 -26.24 -5.79
C GLU A 7 -6.94 -25.18 -5.90
N MET A 8 -6.91 -24.20 -5.01
CA MET A 8 -7.81 -23.06 -5.04
C MET A 8 -7.56 -22.28 -6.32
N SER A 9 -8.62 -21.88 -7.03
CA SER A 9 -8.44 -21.00 -8.18
C SER A 9 -7.95 -19.62 -7.75
N LEU A 10 -7.27 -18.90 -8.64
CA LEU A 10 -6.81 -17.53 -8.34
C LEU A 10 -7.97 -16.58 -8.06
N ASP A 11 -9.12 -16.80 -8.66
CA ASP A 11 -10.34 -16.03 -8.41
C ASP A 11 -10.92 -16.29 -7.02
N GLU A 12 -10.87 -17.53 -6.54
CA GLU A 12 -11.26 -17.88 -5.16
C GLU A 12 -10.29 -17.28 -4.15
N LEU A 13 -8.98 -17.36 -4.40
CA LEU A 13 -7.95 -16.74 -3.55
C LEU A 13 -8.15 -15.21 -3.46
N TYR A 14 -8.45 -14.55 -4.58
CA TYR A 14 -8.74 -13.13 -4.58
C TYR A 14 -9.95 -12.79 -3.70
N LYS A 15 -11.03 -13.55 -3.80
CA LYS A 15 -12.24 -13.38 -2.97
C LYS A 15 -11.94 -13.61 -1.48
N GLU A 16 -11.22 -14.70 -1.17
CA GLU A 16 -10.82 -15.01 0.21
C GLU A 16 -9.98 -13.90 0.82
N ILE A 17 -9.00 -13.37 0.08
CA ILE A 17 -8.21 -12.22 0.52
C ILE A 17 -9.10 -10.98 0.73
N ASN A 18 -9.99 -10.69 -0.22
CA ASN A 18 -10.91 -9.57 -0.09
C ASN A 18 -11.76 -9.68 1.18
N ASP A 19 -12.32 -10.85 1.45
CA ASP A 19 -13.18 -11.06 2.61
C ASP A 19 -12.42 -10.86 3.92
N HIS A 20 -11.18 -11.35 4.02
CA HIS A 20 -10.33 -11.13 5.18
C HIS A 20 -9.89 -9.66 5.33
N LEU A 21 -9.56 -8.97 4.24
CA LEU A 21 -9.25 -7.54 4.28
C LEU A 21 -10.40 -6.71 4.82
N ILE A 22 -11.63 -7.06 4.45
CA ILE A 22 -12.83 -6.30 4.85
C ILE A 22 -13.30 -6.68 6.25
N SER A 23 -13.32 -7.96 6.60
CA SER A 23 -13.95 -8.45 7.83
C SER A 23 -13.01 -8.49 9.03
N ASP A 24 -11.73 -8.82 8.83
CA ASP A 24 -10.82 -9.04 9.93
C ASP A 24 -10.39 -7.74 10.61
N SER A 25 -10.19 -7.82 11.92
CA SER A 25 -9.55 -6.76 12.70
C SER A 25 -8.02 -6.78 12.58
N ILE A 26 -7.42 -7.93 12.27
CA ILE A 26 -5.99 -8.16 12.09
C ILE A 26 -5.79 -9.04 10.84
N PRO A 27 -5.96 -8.48 9.63
CA PRO A 27 -5.85 -9.26 8.38
C PRO A 27 -4.46 -9.86 8.14
N SER A 28 -3.42 -9.29 8.76
CA SER A 28 -2.04 -9.79 8.62
C SER A 28 -1.91 -11.25 9.02
N ILE A 29 -2.67 -11.73 10.00
CA ILE A 29 -2.66 -13.13 10.46
C ILE A 29 -3.02 -14.07 9.31
N TYR A 30 -4.07 -13.74 8.57
CA TYR A 30 -4.48 -14.52 7.40
C TYR A 30 -3.47 -14.38 6.26
N LEU A 31 -3.09 -13.16 5.92
CA LEU A 31 -2.20 -12.85 4.80
C LEU A 31 -0.83 -13.54 4.94
N ASP A 32 -0.24 -13.52 6.15
CA ASP A 32 1.06 -14.14 6.40
C ASP A 32 1.00 -15.67 6.32
N LYS A 33 -0.16 -16.25 6.65
CA LYS A 33 -0.39 -17.68 6.49
C LYS A 33 -0.50 -18.10 5.03
N VAL A 34 -1.26 -17.33 4.21
CA VAL A 34 -1.57 -17.75 2.83
C VAL A 34 -0.49 -17.41 1.82
N ILE A 35 0.38 -16.43 2.08
CA ILE A 35 1.44 -15.99 1.18
C ILE A 35 2.39 -17.12 0.73
N ASN A 36 2.45 -18.22 1.47
CA ASN A 36 3.28 -19.38 1.16
C ASN A 36 2.56 -20.44 0.32
N ARG A 37 1.29 -20.25 -0.04
CA ARG A 37 0.54 -21.17 -0.91
C ARG A 37 1.11 -21.15 -2.33
N PRO A 38 1.03 -22.27 -3.09
CA PRO A 38 1.52 -22.36 -4.47
C PRO A 38 0.94 -21.27 -5.40
N GLU A 39 -0.31 -20.88 -5.17
CA GLU A 39 -1.02 -19.86 -5.98
C GLU A 39 -0.30 -18.51 -5.98
N PHE A 40 0.43 -18.18 -4.90
CA PHE A 40 1.27 -16.97 -4.85
C PHE A 40 2.52 -17.03 -5.72
N GLN A 41 2.86 -18.20 -6.28
CA GLN A 41 3.91 -18.33 -7.30
C GLN A 41 3.37 -18.00 -8.70
N LEU A 42 2.05 -17.92 -8.88
CA LEU A 42 1.40 -17.71 -10.15
C LEU A 42 1.08 -16.22 -10.38
N SER A 43 1.06 -15.80 -11.66
CA SER A 43 0.62 -14.46 -12.03
C SER A 43 -0.89 -14.31 -11.80
N PRO A 44 -1.37 -13.19 -11.22
CA PRO A 44 -0.58 -12.00 -10.82
C PRO A 44 -0.11 -12.01 -9.35
N PHE A 45 -0.47 -13.01 -8.52
CA PHE A 45 -0.13 -13.06 -7.09
C PHE A 45 1.37 -13.09 -6.80
N GLN A 46 2.18 -13.56 -7.75
CA GLN A 46 3.65 -13.50 -7.66
C GLN A 46 4.18 -12.09 -7.37
N LEU A 47 3.46 -11.04 -7.80
CA LEU A 47 3.85 -9.66 -7.52
C LEU A 47 3.81 -9.36 -6.01
N ILE A 48 2.81 -9.88 -5.31
CA ILE A 48 2.71 -9.76 -3.84
C ILE A 48 3.76 -10.65 -3.17
N HIS A 49 3.96 -11.87 -3.67
CA HIS A 49 4.93 -12.80 -3.10
C HIS A 49 6.37 -12.25 -3.12
N GLN A 50 6.74 -11.48 -4.16
CA GLN A 50 8.05 -10.85 -4.28
C GLN A 50 8.36 -9.85 -3.16
N LEU A 51 7.37 -9.31 -2.47
CA LEU A 51 7.56 -8.40 -1.33
C LEU A 51 8.34 -9.07 -0.19
N LYS A 52 8.21 -10.39 -0.02
CA LYS A 52 8.95 -11.16 1.00
C LYS A 52 10.46 -11.15 0.80
N PHE A 53 10.90 -11.00 -0.45
CA PHE A 53 12.31 -11.06 -0.84
C PHE A 53 12.89 -9.69 -1.15
N THR A 54 12.10 -8.63 -0.94
CA THR A 54 12.51 -7.26 -1.23
C THR A 54 12.98 -6.59 0.06
N GLU A 55 14.27 -6.31 0.12
CA GLU A 55 14.88 -5.59 1.25
C GLU A 55 14.59 -4.10 1.16
N GLN A 56 14.57 -3.44 2.30
CA GLN A 56 14.43 -1.99 2.41
C GLN A 56 15.47 -1.42 3.40
N SER A 57 15.55 -0.07 3.45
CA SER A 57 16.47 0.59 4.35
C SER A 57 16.16 0.24 5.81
N PRO A 58 17.06 -0.39 6.56
CA PRO A 58 16.83 -0.74 7.96
C PRO A 58 16.71 0.49 8.87
N ILE A 59 17.16 1.65 8.41
CA ILE A 59 17.03 2.93 9.13
C ILE A 59 15.57 3.40 9.14
N HIS A 60 14.87 3.22 8.02
CA HIS A 60 13.49 3.67 7.85
C HIS A 60 12.46 2.56 8.05
N HIS A 61 12.90 1.32 7.93
CA HIS A 61 12.07 0.11 8.01
C HIS A 61 12.75 -0.95 8.90
N PRO A 62 12.81 -0.72 10.23
CA PRO A 62 13.42 -1.67 11.16
C PRO A 62 12.62 -2.99 11.29
N GLU A 63 11.41 -3.04 10.74
CA GLU A 63 10.58 -4.24 10.62
C GLU A 63 11.13 -5.27 9.62
N GLY A 64 12.07 -4.87 8.72
CA GLY A 64 12.74 -5.77 7.78
C GLY A 64 12.28 -5.60 6.33
N ASN A 65 11.90 -6.70 5.66
CA ASN A 65 11.52 -6.69 4.25
C ASN A 65 10.18 -5.98 3.99
N VAL A 66 9.86 -5.77 2.70
CA VAL A 66 8.63 -5.04 2.30
C VAL A 66 7.37 -5.77 2.75
N TRP A 67 7.35 -7.11 2.78
CA TRP A 67 6.18 -7.86 3.23
C TRP A 67 5.86 -7.60 4.70
N ASN A 68 6.86 -7.61 5.57
CA ASN A 68 6.66 -7.31 7.00
C ASN A 68 6.06 -5.91 7.18
N HIS A 69 6.55 -4.91 6.44
CA HIS A 69 5.99 -3.58 6.43
C HIS A 69 4.53 -3.58 5.95
N THR A 70 4.25 -4.23 4.83
CA THR A 70 2.90 -4.33 4.25
C THR A 70 1.89 -4.91 5.24
N LEU A 71 2.26 -5.98 5.96
CA LEU A 71 1.40 -6.58 6.99
C LEU A 71 1.03 -5.59 8.09
N LEU A 72 2.01 -4.83 8.59
CA LEU A 72 1.78 -3.80 9.62
C LEU A 72 0.89 -2.66 9.08
N VAL A 73 1.10 -2.23 7.84
CA VAL A 73 0.26 -1.19 7.19
C VAL A 73 -1.18 -1.68 7.02
N VAL A 74 -1.39 -2.92 6.60
CA VAL A 74 -2.73 -3.52 6.48
C VAL A 74 -3.45 -3.56 7.83
N ASP A 75 -2.77 -3.91 8.91
CA ASP A 75 -3.37 -3.91 10.25
C ASP A 75 -3.69 -2.49 10.73
N GLU A 76 -2.85 -1.51 10.47
CA GLU A 76 -3.14 -0.11 10.77
C GLU A 76 -4.31 0.44 9.94
N ALA A 77 -4.41 0.02 8.67
CA ALA A 77 -5.56 0.34 7.82
C ALA A 77 -6.86 -0.32 8.33
N ALA A 78 -6.81 -1.57 8.77
CA ALA A 78 -7.97 -2.29 9.31
C ALA A 78 -8.58 -1.57 10.53
N LYS A 79 -7.75 -0.97 11.39
CA LYS A 79 -8.20 -0.16 12.54
C LYS A 79 -8.94 1.11 12.12
N ARG A 80 -8.73 1.60 10.89
CA ARG A 80 -9.19 2.90 10.39
C ARG A 80 -10.09 2.82 9.16
N LYS A 81 -10.32 1.64 8.59
CA LYS A 81 -11.09 1.45 7.36
C LYS A 81 -12.50 2.04 7.39
N ASN A 82 -13.11 2.12 8.58
CA ASN A 82 -14.44 2.72 8.75
C ASN A 82 -14.43 4.27 8.75
N LEU A 83 -13.26 4.90 8.75
CA LEU A 83 -13.09 6.35 8.65
C LEU A 83 -12.95 6.82 7.20
N CYS A 84 -12.71 5.92 6.25
CA CYS A 84 -12.59 6.23 4.83
C CYS A 84 -13.93 6.02 4.09
N LYS A 85 -14.05 6.63 2.90
CA LYS A 85 -15.28 6.57 2.08
C LYS A 85 -15.56 5.18 1.54
N THR A 86 -14.51 4.45 1.17
CA THR A 86 -14.63 3.13 0.54
C THR A 86 -13.64 2.15 1.17
N PRO A 87 -14.05 1.42 2.23
CA PRO A 87 -13.19 0.51 2.97
C PRO A 87 -12.46 -0.52 2.10
N SER A 88 -13.12 -1.09 1.08
CA SER A 88 -12.49 -2.07 0.18
C SER A 88 -11.33 -1.46 -0.62
N VAL A 89 -11.50 -0.27 -1.17
CA VAL A 89 -10.44 0.47 -1.87
C VAL A 89 -9.26 0.73 -0.93
N PHE A 90 -9.54 1.22 0.28
CA PHE A 90 -8.54 1.55 1.28
C PHE A 90 -7.69 0.33 1.68
N MET A 91 -8.34 -0.79 1.92
CA MET A 91 -7.67 -2.03 2.34
C MET A 91 -6.85 -2.67 1.21
N TRP A 92 -7.36 -2.68 -0.03
CA TRP A 92 -6.59 -3.15 -1.17
C TRP A 92 -5.41 -2.22 -1.48
N ALA A 93 -5.58 -0.91 -1.32
CA ALA A 93 -4.46 0.02 -1.43
C ALA A 93 -3.39 -0.28 -0.37
N ALA A 94 -3.76 -0.58 0.87
CA ALA A 94 -2.83 -0.95 1.92
C ALA A 94 -2.03 -2.23 1.59
N LEU A 95 -2.69 -3.25 1.01
CA LEU A 95 -2.01 -4.48 0.59
C LEU A 95 -1.05 -4.26 -0.58
N LEU A 96 -1.41 -3.37 -1.53
CA LEU A 96 -0.69 -3.21 -2.79
C LEU A 96 0.22 -1.97 -2.85
N HIS A 97 0.26 -1.10 -1.82
CA HIS A 97 0.94 0.21 -1.91
C HIS A 97 2.41 0.11 -2.32
N ASP A 98 3.08 -0.91 -1.89
CA ASP A 98 4.50 -1.13 -2.12
C ASP A 98 4.81 -2.19 -3.21
N ILE A 99 3.81 -2.61 -3.98
CA ILE A 99 3.95 -3.65 -5.03
C ILE A 99 4.98 -3.27 -6.13
N GLY A 100 5.31 -1.99 -6.24
CA GLY A 100 6.34 -1.48 -7.16
C GLY A 100 7.77 -1.65 -6.64
N LYS A 101 7.97 -1.88 -5.34
CA LYS A 101 9.33 -1.96 -4.74
C LYS A 101 10.19 -3.09 -5.31
N PRO A 102 9.70 -4.32 -5.54
CA PRO A 102 10.53 -5.39 -6.07
C PRO A 102 11.28 -5.02 -7.36
N SER A 103 10.61 -4.34 -8.29
CA SER A 103 11.20 -3.96 -9.59
C SER A 103 12.02 -2.67 -9.55
N THR A 104 11.84 -1.83 -8.53
CA THR A 104 12.49 -0.50 -8.45
C THR A 104 13.61 -0.41 -7.41
N THR A 105 13.70 -1.37 -6.50
CA THR A 105 14.70 -1.38 -5.44
C THR A 105 16.09 -1.62 -6.00
N LYS A 106 17.03 -0.74 -5.63
CA LYS A 106 18.44 -0.79 -6.03
C LYS A 106 19.34 -0.31 -4.89
N ILE A 107 20.54 -0.84 -4.84
CA ILE A 107 21.60 -0.31 -3.96
C ILE A 107 22.30 0.83 -4.71
N ARG A 108 22.23 2.04 -4.16
CA ARG A 108 22.88 3.24 -4.70
C ARG A 108 23.76 3.89 -3.62
N LYS A 109 25.06 3.96 -3.88
CA LYS A 109 26.04 4.52 -2.91
C LYS A 109 25.90 3.89 -1.51
N GLY A 110 25.75 2.56 -1.45
CA GLY A 110 25.60 1.81 -0.21
C GLY A 110 24.24 1.93 0.49
N LYS A 111 23.25 2.58 -0.13
CA LYS A 111 21.89 2.74 0.42
C LYS A 111 20.86 2.02 -0.44
N ILE A 112 19.93 1.35 0.20
CA ILE A 112 18.75 0.75 -0.48
C ILE A 112 17.77 1.87 -0.80
N THR A 113 17.37 1.96 -2.06
CA THR A 113 16.42 2.97 -2.57
C THR A 113 15.45 2.35 -3.55
N SER A 114 14.21 2.83 -3.57
CA SER A 114 13.12 2.35 -4.45
C SER A 114 12.43 3.54 -5.11
N TYR A 115 13.17 4.26 -5.98
CA TYR A 115 12.62 5.44 -6.65
C TYR A 115 11.48 5.07 -7.60
N ASP A 116 10.44 5.91 -7.65
CA ASP A 116 9.23 5.78 -8.48
C ASP A 116 8.42 4.49 -8.21
N HIS A 117 8.62 3.81 -7.06
CA HIS A 117 7.85 2.61 -6.73
C HIS A 117 6.35 2.90 -6.59
N ASP A 118 5.97 4.12 -6.23
CA ASP A 118 4.61 4.63 -6.18
C ASP A 118 3.94 4.60 -7.58
N LYS A 119 4.60 5.17 -8.59
CA LYS A 119 4.11 5.21 -9.98
C LYS A 119 4.13 3.83 -10.65
N VAL A 120 5.20 3.08 -10.45
CA VAL A 120 5.31 1.70 -10.96
C VAL A 120 4.29 0.81 -10.26
N GLY A 121 4.13 0.98 -8.94
CA GLY A 121 3.16 0.26 -8.13
C GLY A 121 1.73 0.48 -8.60
N ALA A 122 1.35 1.72 -8.90
CA ALA A 122 0.01 2.03 -9.44
C ALA A 122 -0.29 1.28 -10.75
N LYS A 123 0.70 1.17 -11.67
CA LYS A 123 0.55 0.41 -12.92
C LYS A 123 0.40 -1.10 -12.66
N LEU A 124 1.25 -1.66 -11.80
CA LEU A 124 1.20 -3.07 -11.45
C LEU A 124 -0.11 -3.43 -10.72
N ALA A 125 -0.59 -2.55 -9.85
CA ALA A 125 -1.88 -2.72 -9.18
C ALA A 125 -3.06 -2.67 -10.16
N TYR A 126 -3.02 -1.80 -11.16
CA TYR A 126 -4.01 -1.78 -12.24
C TYR A 126 -4.05 -3.12 -12.98
N GLU A 127 -2.91 -3.66 -13.38
CA GLU A 127 -2.80 -4.95 -14.06
C GLU A 127 -3.29 -6.09 -13.17
N PHE A 128 -2.88 -6.10 -11.90
CA PHE A 128 -3.30 -7.09 -10.92
C PHE A 128 -4.83 -7.10 -10.74
N LEU A 129 -5.42 -5.95 -10.44
CA LEU A 129 -6.86 -5.85 -10.14
C LEU A 129 -7.73 -6.10 -11.38
N SER A 130 -7.31 -5.65 -12.55
CA SER A 130 -8.02 -5.85 -13.83
C SER A 130 -8.19 -7.33 -14.20
N ARG A 131 -7.40 -8.23 -13.62
CA ARG A 131 -7.53 -9.68 -13.80
C ARG A 131 -8.78 -10.22 -13.08
N PHE A 132 -9.18 -9.59 -11.95
CA PHE A 132 -10.21 -10.11 -11.05
C PHE A 132 -11.51 -9.31 -11.08
N THR A 133 -11.48 -8.04 -11.45
CA THR A 133 -12.67 -7.18 -11.49
C THR A 133 -12.71 -6.29 -12.73
N LYS A 134 -13.92 -5.88 -13.12
CA LYS A 134 -14.18 -4.87 -14.16
C LYS A 134 -14.62 -3.53 -13.59
N ASP A 135 -14.68 -3.41 -12.27
CA ASP A 135 -15.04 -2.16 -11.59
C ASP A 135 -13.90 -1.15 -11.73
N GLN A 136 -14.03 -0.27 -12.73
CA GLN A 136 -13.02 0.75 -13.03
C GLN A 136 -12.89 1.77 -11.92
N PHE A 137 -13.98 2.10 -11.22
CA PHE A 137 -13.90 3.03 -10.08
C PHE A 137 -13.05 2.42 -8.96
N PHE A 138 -13.28 1.16 -8.61
CA PHE A 138 -12.47 0.45 -7.62
C PHE A 138 -11.00 0.41 -8.02
N ILE A 139 -10.69 -0.04 -9.24
CA ILE A 139 -9.31 -0.19 -9.74
C ILE A 139 -8.58 1.16 -9.70
N THR A 140 -9.17 2.20 -10.31
CA THR A 140 -8.51 3.50 -10.40
C THR A 140 -8.35 4.16 -9.03
N SER A 141 -9.31 4.00 -8.13
CA SER A 141 -9.21 4.53 -6.77
C SER A 141 -8.09 3.87 -5.97
N VAL A 142 -7.92 2.55 -6.06
CA VAL A 142 -6.78 1.84 -5.45
C VAL A 142 -5.47 2.35 -6.03
N CYS A 143 -5.37 2.47 -7.36
CA CYS A 143 -4.17 2.97 -8.03
C CYS A 143 -3.81 4.40 -7.61
N SER A 144 -4.80 5.28 -7.42
CA SER A 144 -4.57 6.64 -6.96
C SER A 144 -4.00 6.68 -5.53
N PHE A 145 -4.51 5.88 -4.61
CA PHE A 145 -3.89 5.76 -3.28
C PHE A 145 -2.43 5.34 -3.37
N ILE A 146 -2.12 4.36 -4.23
CA ILE A 146 -0.75 3.86 -4.42
C ILE A 146 0.14 4.95 -5.04
N GLU A 147 -0.34 5.67 -6.06
CA GLU A 147 0.43 6.74 -6.70
C GLU A 147 0.75 7.88 -5.73
N PHE A 148 -0.19 8.22 -4.85
CA PHE A 148 -0.05 9.39 -3.98
C PHE A 148 0.48 9.07 -2.58
N HIS A 149 0.71 7.81 -2.20
CA HIS A 149 1.12 7.48 -0.82
C HIS A 149 2.44 8.14 -0.40
N MET A 150 3.37 8.37 -1.33
CA MET A 150 4.64 9.05 -1.07
C MET A 150 4.52 10.57 -0.95
N HIS A 151 3.38 11.17 -1.29
CA HIS A 151 3.22 12.63 -1.27
C HIS A 151 3.32 13.23 0.13
N ILE A 152 2.99 12.47 1.19
CA ILE A 152 3.25 12.90 2.57
C ILE A 152 4.74 13.25 2.73
N LEU A 153 5.63 12.35 2.32
CA LEU A 153 7.08 12.57 2.41
C LEU A 153 7.52 13.75 1.56
N TYR A 154 7.04 13.83 0.32
CA TYR A 154 7.47 14.86 -0.63
C TYR A 154 7.03 16.26 -0.17
N VAL A 155 5.78 16.42 0.23
CA VAL A 155 5.21 17.70 0.65
C VAL A 155 5.81 18.18 1.96
N VAL A 156 5.90 17.29 2.97
CA VAL A 156 6.42 17.68 4.30
C VAL A 156 7.90 18.04 4.25
N ASN A 157 8.69 17.42 3.38
CA ASN A 157 10.12 17.73 3.25
C ASN A 157 10.43 18.72 2.11
N GLY A 158 9.43 19.25 1.42
CA GLY A 158 9.64 20.18 0.31
C GLY A 158 10.41 19.58 -0.87
N LEU A 159 10.22 18.28 -1.13
CA LEU A 159 10.89 17.58 -2.22
C LEU A 159 10.17 17.84 -3.55
N PRO A 160 10.90 17.93 -4.68
CA PRO A 160 10.31 18.30 -5.97
C PRO A 160 9.59 17.16 -6.69
N TYR A 161 9.25 16.08 -5.99
CA TYR A 161 8.65 14.87 -6.59
C TYR A 161 7.14 14.79 -6.44
N GLY A 162 6.55 15.64 -5.58
CA GLY A 162 5.10 15.65 -5.33
C GLY A 162 4.33 16.54 -6.30
N ASP A 163 3.39 15.96 -7.02
CA ASP A 163 2.42 16.69 -7.85
C ASP A 163 1.17 17.02 -7.02
N VAL A 164 1.26 18.09 -6.23
CA VAL A 164 0.14 18.50 -5.36
C VAL A 164 -1.08 18.98 -6.16
N PRO A 165 -0.97 19.71 -7.28
CA PRO A 165 -2.11 20.04 -8.13
C PRO A 165 -2.88 18.81 -8.63
N LYS A 166 -2.16 17.77 -9.08
CA LYS A 166 -2.76 16.51 -9.50
C LYS A 166 -3.44 15.81 -8.33
N LEU A 167 -2.75 15.71 -7.18
CA LEU A 167 -3.31 15.13 -5.96
C LEU A 167 -4.65 15.77 -5.58
N LEU A 168 -4.70 17.11 -5.49
CA LEU A 168 -5.91 17.85 -5.09
C LEU A 168 -7.06 17.70 -6.08
N LYS A 169 -6.76 17.46 -7.36
CA LYS A 169 -7.76 17.23 -8.41
C LYS A 169 -8.36 15.82 -8.34
N GLU A 170 -7.54 14.82 -8.01
CA GLU A 170 -7.90 13.41 -8.15
C GLU A 170 -8.30 12.74 -6.83
N MET A 171 -7.86 13.27 -5.70
CA MET A 171 -8.05 12.63 -4.40
C MET A 171 -8.53 13.60 -3.32
N ASP A 172 -9.30 13.08 -2.39
CA ASP A 172 -9.56 13.77 -1.14
C ASP A 172 -8.30 13.74 -0.26
N ILE A 173 -7.82 14.91 0.10
CA ILE A 173 -6.60 15.08 0.89
C ILE A 173 -6.68 14.42 2.26
N GLU A 174 -7.85 14.40 2.89
CA GLU A 174 -8.05 13.77 4.19
C GLU A 174 -7.95 12.24 4.08
N GLU A 175 -8.42 11.66 2.97
CA GLU A 175 -8.27 10.23 2.69
C GLU A 175 -6.80 9.84 2.44
N VAL A 176 -6.07 10.63 1.65
CA VAL A 176 -4.63 10.40 1.44
C VAL A 176 -3.85 10.58 2.75
N ALA A 177 -4.23 11.55 3.56
CA ALA A 177 -3.65 11.79 4.87
C ALA A 177 -3.89 10.60 5.83
N LEU A 178 -5.11 10.07 5.87
CA LEU A 178 -5.46 8.89 6.66
C LEU A 178 -4.66 7.66 6.21
N PHE A 179 -4.54 7.45 4.90
CA PHE A 179 -3.75 6.37 4.32
C PHE A 179 -2.27 6.50 4.69
N GLY A 180 -1.71 7.70 4.51
CA GLY A 180 -0.32 7.98 4.87
C GLY A 180 -0.03 7.82 6.36
N LEU A 181 -1.01 8.06 7.23
CA LEU A 181 -0.89 7.75 8.66
C LEU A 181 -0.72 6.23 8.87
N CYS A 182 -1.52 5.41 8.17
CA CYS A 182 -1.40 3.95 8.26
C CYS A 182 -0.03 3.45 7.78
N ASP A 183 0.47 3.93 6.63
CA ASP A 183 1.81 3.59 6.13
C ASP A 183 2.90 3.95 7.17
N ARG A 184 2.83 5.14 7.75
CA ARG A 184 3.83 5.61 8.71
C ARG A 184 3.77 4.86 10.04
N LEU A 185 2.58 4.52 10.52
CA LEU A 185 2.38 3.70 11.73
C LEU A 185 2.70 2.23 11.49
N GLY A 186 2.69 1.75 10.26
CA GLY A 186 3.17 0.42 9.88
C GLY A 186 4.68 0.22 10.01
N ARG A 187 5.43 1.24 10.44
CA ARG A 187 6.86 1.12 10.75
C ARG A 187 7.05 0.71 12.20
N LYS A 188 7.90 -0.26 12.42
CA LYS A 188 8.25 -0.67 13.79
C LYS A 188 8.83 0.52 14.57
N ASN A 189 8.34 0.72 15.78
CA ASN A 189 8.70 1.84 16.67
C ASN A 189 8.20 3.22 16.21
N ALA A 190 7.20 3.31 15.32
CA ALA A 190 6.56 4.58 15.00
C ALA A 190 5.87 5.17 16.24
N SER A 191 6.01 6.49 16.43
CA SER A 191 5.29 7.23 17.46
C SER A 191 4.02 7.83 16.88
N PHE A 192 2.86 7.46 17.42
CA PHE A 192 1.57 7.98 16.94
C PHE A 192 1.54 9.52 16.94
N GLU A 193 1.96 10.16 18.02
CA GLU A 193 1.97 11.62 18.14
C GLU A 193 2.85 12.28 17.06
N LYS A 194 4.02 11.74 16.81
CA LYS A 194 4.95 12.23 15.77
C LYS A 194 4.34 12.10 14.38
N GLU A 195 3.79 10.93 14.07
CA GLU A 195 3.23 10.68 12.74
C GLU A 195 1.94 11.47 12.51
N GLU A 196 1.08 11.61 13.53
CA GLU A 196 -0.09 12.48 13.47
C GLU A 196 0.29 13.95 13.22
N ASN A 197 1.34 14.46 13.88
CA ASN A 197 1.83 15.82 13.63
C ASN A 197 2.36 15.97 12.19
N THR A 198 3.03 14.95 11.64
CA THR A 198 3.47 14.95 10.25
C THR A 198 2.29 15.03 9.28
N ILE A 199 1.24 14.28 9.55
CA ILE A 199 0.00 14.31 8.76
C ILE A 199 -0.69 15.68 8.81
N LYS A 200 -0.79 16.29 9.99
CA LYS A 200 -1.33 17.66 10.14
C LYS A 200 -0.54 18.70 9.34
N GLN A 201 0.79 18.56 9.30
CA GLN A 201 1.66 19.41 8.47
C GLN A 201 1.41 19.20 6.97
N PHE A 202 1.25 17.96 6.54
CA PHE A 202 0.91 17.63 5.15
C PHE A 202 -0.39 18.31 4.72
N ILE A 203 -1.48 18.10 5.46
CA ILE A 203 -2.78 18.71 5.17
C ILE A 203 -2.68 20.24 5.11
N LYS A 204 -2.02 20.85 6.10
CA LYS A 204 -1.84 22.33 6.15
C LYS A 204 -1.11 22.85 4.92
N ARG A 205 -0.04 22.17 4.49
CA ARG A 205 0.75 22.59 3.31
C ARG A 205 -0.04 22.45 2.02
N CYS A 206 -0.76 21.34 1.83
CA CYS A 206 -1.60 21.15 0.65
C CYS A 206 -2.72 22.21 0.58
N LYS A 207 -3.44 22.48 1.68
CA LYS A 207 -4.48 23.54 1.73
C LYS A 207 -3.91 24.94 1.48
N THR A 208 -2.63 25.17 1.81
CA THR A 208 -1.96 26.44 1.50
C THR A 208 -1.63 26.56 0.01
N LEU A 209 -1.25 25.48 -0.64
CA LEU A 209 -0.98 25.44 -2.07
C LEU A 209 -2.26 25.56 -2.91
N GLU A 210 -3.36 24.93 -2.47
CA GLU A 210 -4.69 25.05 -3.10
C GLU A 210 -5.16 26.51 -3.18
N ARG A 211 -4.97 27.29 -2.10
CA ARG A 211 -5.38 28.71 -2.04
C ARG A 211 -4.57 29.66 -2.91
N LYS A 212 -3.46 29.18 -3.48
CA LYS A 212 -2.56 29.99 -4.33
C LYS A 212 -2.76 29.74 -5.83
N GLN A 213 -3.58 28.75 -6.16
CA GLN A 213 -4.03 28.46 -7.53
C GLN A 213 -5.30 29.24 -7.85
#